data_47168f0b7de3c80e96355edf19367dde
#
_entry.id   47168f0b7de3c80e96355edf19367dde
#
_cell.length_a   1.000
_cell.length_b   1.000
_cell.length_c   1.000
_cell.angle_alpha   90.00
_cell.angle_beta   90.00
_cell.angle_gamma   90.00
#
_symmetry.space_group_name_H-M   'P 1'
#
loop_
_entity.id
_entity.type
_entity.pdbx_description
1 polymer ?
#
loop_
_entity_poly.entity_id
_entity_poly.type
_entity_poly.pdbx_seq_one_letter_code
_entity_poly.pdbx_strand_id
1 'polypeptide(L)'
;MALLTRMNWWTVEYGLIGNPVNPKIYGAGLLSSVGESYNCLSDKVKKISFDVDNIEYSYDITEQQPQLFVTPDFYTLKEVLRQVSRTMAYSNSGIESLNKVLQSKSVCTVGLNSKVQISGVLYECIEKDNIPIFLKFKGPTQLSYENKEIDGQGGDYHSHGYSTPIGRVAGYEKPLSSFTSADMESLGLTKGSDIDFSFESGVHISG
;
A
#
# COMPACT_ATOMS: atom_id res chain seq x y z
N MET A 1 0.08 0.42 7.74
CA MET A 1 -0.66 1.37 8.58
C MET A 1 0.20 1.90 9.73
N ALA A 2 0.72 1.06 10.62
CA ALA A 2 1.51 1.52 11.79
C ALA A 2 2.66 2.49 11.45
N LEU A 3 3.40 2.28 10.36
CA LEU A 3 4.51 3.15 9.96
C LEU A 3 4.03 4.57 9.59
N LEU A 4 2.97 4.68 8.79
CA LEU A 4 2.41 5.99 8.41
C LEU A 4 1.87 6.76 9.62
N THR A 5 1.21 6.05 10.55
CA THR A 5 0.70 6.67 11.78
C THR A 5 1.84 7.20 12.64
N ARG A 6 2.94 6.43 12.79
CA ARG A 6 4.13 6.90 13.51
C ARG A 6 4.79 8.11 12.84
N MET A 7 4.91 8.08 11.50
CA MET A 7 5.44 9.23 10.76
C MET A 7 4.60 10.48 10.96
N ASN A 8 3.26 10.35 10.88
CA ASN A 8 2.36 11.47 11.16
C ASN A 8 2.57 12.01 12.57
N TRP A 9 2.67 11.11 13.56
CA TRP A 9 2.89 11.50 14.95
C TRP A 9 4.19 12.28 15.14
N TRP A 10 5.31 11.72 14.67
CA TRP A 10 6.64 12.31 14.84
C TRP A 10 6.93 13.53 13.94
N THR A 11 6.05 13.83 13.01
CA THR A 11 6.19 14.99 12.12
C THR A 11 5.06 15.99 12.32
N VAL A 12 3.87 15.72 11.80
CA VAL A 12 2.75 16.66 11.78
C VAL A 12 2.27 17.03 13.18
N GLU A 13 2.26 16.08 14.11
CA GLU A 13 1.75 16.29 15.47
C GLU A 13 2.85 16.77 16.44
N TYR A 14 4.00 16.12 16.45
CA TYR A 14 5.05 16.31 17.47
C TYR A 14 6.41 16.72 16.89
N GLY A 15 6.44 17.29 15.68
CA GLY A 15 7.67 17.66 15.00
C GLY A 15 8.32 18.94 15.52
N LEU A 16 9.66 18.89 15.59
CA LEU A 16 10.53 20.03 15.85
C LEU A 16 11.41 20.33 14.63
N ILE A 17 11.78 21.59 14.43
CA ILE A 17 12.60 22.03 13.27
C ILE A 17 13.76 22.91 13.73
N GLY A 18 14.88 22.83 13.04
CA GLY A 18 16.08 23.62 13.24
C GLY A 18 17.21 22.80 13.87
N ASN A 19 17.91 23.42 14.83
CA ASN A 19 19.02 22.77 15.52
C ASN A 19 18.51 22.03 16.77
N PRO A 20 18.92 20.78 17.04
CA PRO A 20 18.55 20.04 18.25
C PRO A 20 18.84 20.75 19.58
N VAL A 21 19.83 21.65 19.61
CA VAL A 21 20.17 22.45 20.82
C VAL A 21 19.13 23.53 21.09
N ASN A 22 18.55 24.13 20.05
CA ASN A 22 17.55 25.19 20.16
C ASN A 22 16.50 25.06 19.04
N PRO A 23 15.66 24.01 19.09
CA PRO A 23 14.68 23.76 18.04
C PRO A 23 13.47 24.69 18.16
N LYS A 24 12.72 24.81 17.07
CA LYS A 24 11.41 25.45 17.01
C LYS A 24 10.33 24.40 16.84
N ILE A 25 9.15 24.69 17.40
CA ILE A 25 7.98 23.83 17.26
C ILE A 25 7.29 24.10 15.93
N TYR A 26 6.94 23.03 15.18
CA TYR A 26 6.00 23.13 14.07
C TYR A 26 4.85 22.13 14.18
N GLY A 27 4.98 21.10 15.03
CA GLY A 27 3.97 20.07 15.24
C GLY A 27 2.69 20.63 15.84
N ALA A 28 1.53 20.26 15.25
CA ALA A 28 0.21 20.78 15.65
C ALA A 28 -0.16 20.37 17.08
N GLY A 29 0.11 19.14 17.48
CA GLY A 29 -0.12 18.64 18.84
C GLY A 29 0.68 19.40 19.88
N LEU A 30 1.96 19.67 19.61
CA LEU A 30 2.81 20.48 20.50
C LEU A 30 2.30 21.93 20.61
N LEU A 31 1.81 22.52 19.52
CA LEU A 31 1.32 23.90 19.51
C LEU A 31 -0.06 24.06 20.18
N SER A 32 -0.87 23.01 20.18
CA SER A 32 -2.23 23.04 20.73
C SER A 32 -2.30 22.88 22.26
N SER A 33 -1.21 22.45 22.89
CA SER A 33 -1.11 22.22 24.32
C SER A 33 -0.06 23.11 24.97
N VAL A 34 -0.47 23.96 25.93
CA VAL A 34 0.45 24.82 26.70
C VAL A 34 1.51 24.00 27.43
N GLY A 35 1.11 22.88 28.06
CA GLY A 35 2.02 21.99 28.77
C GLY A 35 3.06 21.34 27.84
N GLU A 36 2.62 20.83 26.71
CA GLU A 36 3.49 20.19 25.71
C GLU A 36 4.43 21.19 25.05
N SER A 37 3.95 22.37 24.66
CA SER A 37 4.76 23.40 24.01
C SER A 37 5.89 23.90 24.91
N TYR A 38 5.65 23.97 26.22
CA TYR A 38 6.69 24.33 27.19
C TYR A 38 7.66 23.19 27.50
N ASN A 39 7.11 21.99 27.76
CA ASN A 39 7.91 20.83 28.13
C ASN A 39 8.80 20.33 27.00
N CYS A 40 8.31 20.33 25.75
CA CYS A 40 9.05 19.83 24.59
C CYS A 40 10.38 20.55 24.32
N LEU A 41 10.52 21.80 24.76
CA LEU A 41 11.76 22.58 24.64
C LEU A 41 12.69 22.42 25.85
N SER A 42 12.22 21.84 26.96
CA SER A 42 13.03 21.63 28.17
C SER A 42 14.10 20.55 27.98
N ASP A 43 15.09 20.52 28.87
CA ASP A 43 16.15 19.49 28.89
C ASP A 43 15.63 18.10 29.30
N LYS A 44 14.40 18.01 29.80
CA LYS A 44 13.77 16.73 30.17
C LYS A 44 13.41 15.87 28.97
N VAL A 45 13.17 16.50 27.81
CA VAL A 45 12.82 15.81 26.56
C VAL A 45 14.06 15.69 25.69
N LYS A 46 14.41 14.47 25.30
CA LYS A 46 15.55 14.20 24.39
C LYS A 46 15.22 14.68 22.97
N LYS A 47 16.07 15.51 22.37
CA LYS A 47 15.99 15.96 20.99
C LYS A 47 16.89 15.08 20.13
N ILE A 48 16.30 14.36 19.19
CA ILE A 48 16.97 13.41 18.29
C ILE A 48 16.87 13.97 16.88
N SER A 49 17.94 13.89 16.10
CA SER A 49 17.88 14.24 14.67
C SER A 49 16.87 13.36 13.95
N PHE A 50 16.04 13.98 13.10
CA PHE A 50 15.03 13.27 12.34
C PHE A 50 15.66 12.50 11.17
N ASP A 51 15.43 11.19 11.11
CA ASP A 51 15.88 10.29 10.06
C ASP A 51 14.89 9.15 9.80
N VAL A 52 15.24 8.21 8.91
CA VAL A 52 14.40 7.07 8.51
C VAL A 52 14.12 6.12 9.68
N ASP A 53 15.08 5.95 10.59
CA ASP A 53 14.97 4.99 11.69
C ASP A 53 14.00 5.46 12.79
N ASN A 54 13.61 6.73 12.76
CA ASN A 54 12.67 7.28 13.73
C ASN A 54 11.28 6.65 13.66
N ILE A 55 10.93 6.01 12.56
CA ILE A 55 9.68 5.24 12.42
C ILE A 55 9.60 4.02 13.34
N GLU A 56 10.73 3.54 13.84
CA GLU A 56 10.78 2.40 14.77
C GLU A 56 10.38 2.80 16.21
N TYR A 57 10.46 4.08 16.54
CA TYR A 57 10.07 4.56 17.87
C TYR A 57 8.55 4.50 18.05
N SER A 58 8.11 3.82 19.10
CA SER A 58 6.72 3.88 19.56
C SER A 58 6.40 5.21 20.22
N TYR A 59 5.14 5.55 20.29
CA TYR A 59 4.64 6.72 21.00
C TYR A 59 3.47 6.34 21.92
N ASP A 60 3.24 7.12 22.96
CA ASP A 60 2.10 6.98 23.86
C ASP A 60 1.25 8.25 23.77
N ILE A 61 -0.02 8.10 23.51
CA ILE A 61 -0.98 9.22 23.39
C ILE A 61 -1.46 9.76 24.75
N THR A 62 -1.16 9.06 25.83
CA THR A 62 -1.63 9.39 27.18
C THR A 62 -0.59 10.13 28.01
N GLU A 63 0.68 10.13 27.58
CA GLU A 63 1.78 10.74 28.30
C GLU A 63 2.60 11.69 27.43
N GLN A 64 3.31 12.62 28.09
CA GLN A 64 4.27 13.49 27.41
C GLN A 64 5.44 12.66 26.85
N GLN A 65 5.84 12.95 25.61
CA GLN A 65 6.86 12.17 24.94
C GLN A 65 8.24 12.40 25.56
N PRO A 66 8.99 11.33 25.93
CA PRO A 66 10.32 11.47 26.51
C PRO A 66 11.40 11.86 25.49
N GLN A 67 11.09 11.69 24.20
CA GLN A 67 11.92 12.11 23.07
C GLN A 67 11.09 12.75 21.98
N LEU A 68 11.71 13.66 21.23
CA LEU A 68 11.14 14.28 20.04
C LEU A 68 12.20 14.36 18.94
N PHE A 69 11.74 14.46 17.71
CA PHE A 69 12.61 14.45 16.53
C PHE A 69 12.69 15.84 15.91
N VAL A 70 13.92 16.23 15.56
CA VAL A 70 14.24 17.56 15.03
C VAL A 70 14.71 17.42 13.60
N THR A 71 13.95 17.95 12.65
CA THR A 71 14.40 18.07 11.26
C THR A 71 15.15 19.40 11.09
N PRO A 72 16.31 19.44 10.38
CA PRO A 72 16.99 20.69 10.12
C PRO A 72 16.13 21.73 9.38
N ASP A 73 15.36 21.23 8.40
CA ASP A 73 14.48 22.00 7.53
C ASP A 73 13.39 21.12 6.91
N PHE A 74 12.44 21.74 6.21
CA PHE A 74 11.36 21.00 5.53
C PHE A 74 11.82 20.25 4.27
N TYR A 75 12.97 20.61 3.69
CA TYR A 75 13.54 19.87 2.57
C TYR A 75 14.05 18.49 3.07
N THR A 76 14.82 18.48 4.15
CA THR A 76 15.29 17.24 4.79
C THR A 76 14.11 16.36 5.24
N LEU A 77 13.10 16.96 5.86
CA LEU A 77 11.87 16.24 6.22
C LEU A 77 11.26 15.53 5.01
N LYS A 78 11.11 16.25 3.89
CA LYS A 78 10.57 15.69 2.65
C LYS A 78 11.42 14.53 2.11
N GLU A 79 12.75 14.64 2.17
CA GLU A 79 13.64 13.58 1.68
C GLU A 79 13.58 12.32 2.57
N VAL A 80 13.50 12.47 3.88
CA VAL A 80 13.29 11.34 4.80
C VAL A 80 11.94 10.67 4.53
N LEU A 81 10.86 11.45 4.37
CA LEU A 81 9.54 10.91 4.02
C LEU A 81 9.54 10.16 2.69
N ARG A 82 10.28 10.65 1.69
CA ARG A 82 10.47 9.93 0.41
C ARG A 82 11.23 8.62 0.57
N GLN A 83 12.25 8.58 1.41
CA GLN A 83 12.99 7.36 1.71
C GLN A 83 12.07 6.33 2.37
N VAL A 84 11.31 6.73 3.39
CA VAL A 84 10.29 5.86 4.02
C VAL A 84 9.29 5.37 2.99
N SER A 85 8.79 6.24 2.11
CA SER A 85 7.81 5.86 1.09
C SER A 85 8.32 4.76 0.14
N ARG A 86 9.62 4.78 -0.20
CA ARG A 86 10.25 3.75 -1.05
C ARG A 86 10.29 2.37 -0.40
N THR A 87 10.17 2.26 0.92
CA THR A 87 10.10 0.98 1.61
C THR A 87 8.69 0.38 1.62
N MET A 88 7.68 1.16 1.25
CA MET A 88 6.29 0.73 1.25
C MET A 88 5.94 -0.10 0.02
N ALA A 89 4.96 -1.00 0.18
CA ALA A 89 4.55 -1.90 -0.89
C ALA A 89 4.11 -1.18 -2.17
N TYR A 90 3.44 -0.02 -2.05
CA TYR A 90 2.97 0.74 -3.21
C TYR A 90 4.09 1.32 -4.09
N SER A 91 5.28 1.52 -3.53
CA SER A 91 6.45 2.05 -4.26
C SER A 91 7.24 0.98 -5.01
N ASN A 92 6.95 -0.28 -4.72
CA ASN A 92 7.58 -1.43 -5.33
C ASN A 92 6.54 -2.18 -6.17
N SER A 93 6.99 -3.11 -6.99
CA SER A 93 6.14 -3.98 -7.80
C SER A 93 6.54 -5.44 -7.64
N GLY A 94 5.73 -6.34 -8.17
CA GLY A 94 6.02 -7.76 -8.17
C GLY A 94 5.83 -8.47 -6.84
N ILE A 95 6.49 -9.62 -6.70
CA ILE A 95 6.25 -10.55 -5.60
C ILE A 95 6.63 -10.00 -4.22
N GLU A 96 7.69 -9.20 -4.13
CA GLU A 96 8.11 -8.61 -2.85
C GLU A 96 7.04 -7.72 -2.23
N SER A 97 6.37 -6.92 -3.08
CA SER A 97 5.27 -6.05 -2.63
C SER A 97 4.06 -6.86 -2.21
N LEU A 98 3.73 -7.90 -2.97
CA LEU A 98 2.63 -8.80 -2.64
C LEU A 98 2.89 -9.54 -1.31
N ASN A 99 4.12 -9.97 -1.06
CA ASN A 99 4.50 -10.60 0.21
C ASN A 99 4.36 -9.65 1.41
N LYS A 100 4.74 -8.37 1.27
CA LYS A 100 4.49 -7.35 2.32
C LYS A 100 3.00 -7.17 2.59
N VAL A 101 2.19 -7.16 1.54
CA VAL A 101 0.74 -7.04 1.65
C VAL A 101 0.12 -8.26 2.33
N LEU A 102 0.53 -9.47 1.96
CA LEU A 102 0.10 -10.72 2.61
C LEU A 102 0.39 -10.73 4.12
N GLN A 103 1.58 -10.28 4.52
CA GLN A 103 1.96 -10.18 5.92
C GLN A 103 1.13 -9.14 6.69
N SER A 104 0.72 -8.05 6.04
CA SER A 104 -0.05 -6.99 6.69
C SER A 104 -1.48 -7.39 7.04
N LYS A 105 -2.06 -8.35 6.33
CA LYS A 105 -3.47 -8.82 6.46
C LYS A 105 -4.49 -7.69 6.49
N SER A 106 -4.19 -6.58 5.86
CA SER A 106 -5.06 -5.40 5.79
C SER A 106 -5.59 -5.18 4.39
N VAL A 107 -6.62 -4.35 4.28
CA VAL A 107 -7.16 -3.95 2.97
C VAL A 107 -6.05 -3.26 2.17
N CYS A 108 -5.90 -3.68 0.94
CA CYS A 108 -4.94 -3.14 -0.02
C CYS A 108 -5.58 -2.98 -1.39
N THR A 109 -4.92 -2.29 -2.30
CA THR A 109 -5.26 -2.25 -3.72
C THR A 109 -4.07 -2.80 -4.51
N VAL A 110 -4.32 -3.86 -5.26
CA VAL A 110 -3.36 -4.44 -6.21
C VAL A 110 -3.69 -3.96 -7.61
N GLY A 111 -2.78 -3.22 -8.23
CA GLY A 111 -2.91 -2.76 -9.62
C GLY A 111 -2.26 -3.74 -10.58
N LEU A 112 -2.96 -4.08 -11.66
CA LEU A 112 -2.45 -4.89 -12.76
C LEU A 112 -1.97 -3.98 -13.91
N ASN A 113 -1.09 -4.49 -14.77
CA ASN A 113 -0.61 -3.78 -15.96
C ASN A 113 -1.75 -3.42 -16.94
N SER A 114 -2.87 -4.13 -16.86
CA SER A 114 -4.11 -3.84 -17.59
C SER A 114 -4.84 -2.60 -17.10
N LYS A 115 -4.35 -1.92 -16.03
CA LYS A 115 -5.00 -0.83 -15.29
C LYS A 115 -6.21 -1.25 -14.44
N VAL A 116 -6.54 -2.53 -14.43
CA VAL A 116 -7.50 -3.10 -13.47
C VAL A 116 -6.88 -3.05 -12.09
N GLN A 117 -7.68 -2.69 -11.11
CA GLN A 117 -7.29 -2.61 -9.71
C GLN A 117 -8.23 -3.48 -8.88
N ILE A 118 -7.67 -4.23 -7.97
CA ILE A 118 -8.40 -5.14 -7.09
C ILE A 118 -8.18 -4.66 -5.65
N SER A 119 -9.26 -4.21 -4.99
CA SER A 119 -9.21 -3.69 -3.62
C SER A 119 -9.90 -4.67 -2.67
N GLY A 120 -9.15 -5.15 -1.68
CA GLY A 120 -9.61 -6.12 -0.69
C GLY A 120 -8.49 -6.61 0.20
N VAL A 121 -8.71 -7.66 0.96
CA VAL A 121 -7.67 -8.31 1.77
C VAL A 121 -7.03 -9.43 0.94
N LEU A 122 -5.79 -9.22 0.50
CA LEU A 122 -5.03 -10.26 -0.21
C LEU A 122 -4.75 -11.41 0.77
N TYR A 123 -5.27 -12.59 0.44
CA TYR A 123 -5.19 -13.78 1.27
C TYR A 123 -4.11 -14.76 0.81
N GLU A 124 -3.95 -14.89 -0.51
CA GLU A 124 -3.03 -15.84 -1.13
C GLU A 124 -2.46 -15.26 -2.43
N CYS A 125 -1.19 -15.52 -2.67
CA CYS A 125 -0.51 -15.27 -3.93
C CYS A 125 0.27 -16.54 -4.29
N ILE A 126 -0.05 -17.15 -5.42
CA ILE A 126 0.72 -18.26 -5.98
C ILE A 126 1.73 -17.68 -6.95
N GLU A 127 2.97 -18.12 -6.82
CA GLU A 127 4.08 -17.68 -7.68
C GLU A 127 4.74 -18.85 -8.41
N LYS A 128 5.34 -18.55 -9.53
CA LYS A 128 6.21 -19.44 -10.27
C LYS A 128 7.40 -18.62 -10.78
N ASP A 129 8.61 -19.08 -10.51
CA ASP A 129 9.85 -18.39 -10.90
C ASP A 129 9.89 -16.91 -10.46
N ASN A 130 9.44 -16.63 -9.22
CA ASN A 130 9.33 -15.28 -8.63
C ASN A 130 8.35 -14.34 -9.36
N ILE A 131 7.41 -14.91 -10.13
CA ILE A 131 6.36 -14.17 -10.86
C ILE A 131 5.00 -14.58 -10.28
N PRO A 132 4.13 -13.63 -9.86
CA PRO A 132 2.80 -13.95 -9.41
C PRO A 132 1.96 -14.49 -10.58
N ILE A 133 1.35 -15.66 -10.38
CA ILE A 133 0.51 -16.34 -11.38
C ILE A 133 -0.96 -16.43 -10.99
N PHE A 134 -1.26 -16.25 -9.68
CA PHE A 134 -2.63 -16.29 -9.19
C PHE A 134 -2.75 -15.47 -7.91
N LEU A 135 -3.82 -14.68 -7.80
CA LEU A 135 -4.15 -13.90 -6.61
C LEU A 135 -5.53 -14.29 -6.09
N LYS A 136 -5.65 -14.36 -4.75
CA LYS A 136 -6.90 -14.61 -4.05
C LYS A 136 -7.12 -13.57 -2.96
N PHE A 137 -8.24 -12.89 -3.04
CA PHE A 137 -8.72 -11.95 -2.04
C PHE A 137 -9.83 -12.57 -1.21
N LYS A 138 -9.91 -12.24 0.07
CA LYS A 138 -10.89 -12.75 1.02
C LYS A 138 -11.77 -11.61 1.52
N GLY A 139 -13.05 -11.91 1.71
CA GLY A 139 -14.05 -10.95 2.16
C GLY A 139 -14.41 -9.94 1.06
N PRO A 140 -15.11 -8.87 1.38
CA PRO A 140 -15.55 -7.91 0.38
C PRO A 140 -14.39 -7.39 -0.46
N THR A 141 -14.55 -7.51 -1.78
CA THR A 141 -13.53 -7.11 -2.76
C THR A 141 -14.18 -6.25 -3.83
N GLN A 142 -13.52 -5.18 -4.24
CA GLN A 142 -13.99 -4.25 -5.26
C GLN A 142 -13.04 -4.24 -6.45
N LEU A 143 -13.59 -4.23 -7.66
CA LEU A 143 -12.84 -4.05 -8.89
C LEU A 143 -13.00 -2.63 -9.41
N SER A 144 -11.89 -2.05 -9.89
CA SER A 144 -11.86 -0.74 -10.54
C SER A 144 -10.96 -0.75 -11.76
N TYR A 145 -11.15 0.21 -12.63
CA TYR A 145 -10.36 0.45 -13.83
C TYR A 145 -9.97 1.93 -13.86
N GLU A 146 -8.69 2.24 -14.00
CA GLU A 146 -8.17 3.62 -14.00
C GLU A 146 -8.70 4.48 -12.83
N ASN A 147 -8.72 3.93 -11.62
CA ASN A 147 -9.22 4.53 -10.38
C ASN A 147 -10.73 4.83 -10.38
N LYS A 148 -11.51 4.19 -11.25
CA LYS A 148 -12.96 4.26 -11.25
C LYS A 148 -13.56 2.89 -11.00
N GLU A 149 -14.57 2.82 -10.17
CA GLU A 149 -15.30 1.57 -9.91
C GLU A 149 -15.87 1.02 -11.22
N ILE A 150 -15.79 -0.31 -11.37
CA ILE A 150 -16.47 -1.02 -12.45
C ILE A 150 -17.89 -1.31 -11.96
N ASP A 151 -18.89 -0.81 -12.66
CA ASP A 151 -20.31 -0.95 -12.30
C ASP A 151 -20.67 -2.42 -12.03
N GLY A 152 -21.29 -2.66 -10.87
CA GLY A 152 -21.68 -4.00 -10.43
C GLY A 152 -20.55 -4.90 -9.94
N GLN A 153 -19.30 -4.41 -9.85
CA GLN A 153 -18.16 -5.17 -9.39
C GLN A 153 -17.65 -4.69 -8.01
N GLY A 154 -18.58 -4.25 -7.18
CA GLY A 154 -18.32 -3.77 -5.82
C GLY A 154 -18.23 -4.87 -4.77
N GLY A 155 -17.96 -4.44 -3.51
CA GLY A 155 -17.82 -5.33 -2.37
C GLY A 155 -19.07 -6.16 -2.02
N ASP A 156 -20.26 -5.70 -2.39
CA ASP A 156 -21.50 -6.45 -2.18
C ASP A 156 -21.58 -7.65 -3.15
N TYR A 157 -21.22 -7.47 -4.41
CA TYR A 157 -21.18 -8.53 -5.41
C TYR A 157 -20.07 -9.54 -5.09
N HIS A 158 -18.88 -9.08 -4.73
CA HIS A 158 -17.75 -9.90 -4.34
C HIS A 158 -17.61 -10.01 -2.81
N SER A 159 -18.72 -10.21 -2.08
CA SER A 159 -18.76 -10.24 -0.62
C SER A 159 -17.93 -11.36 0.00
N HIS A 160 -17.76 -12.46 -0.71
CA HIS A 160 -16.98 -13.62 -0.25
C HIS A 160 -15.50 -13.58 -0.68
N GLY A 161 -15.13 -12.65 -1.56
CA GLY A 161 -13.80 -12.51 -2.10
C GLY A 161 -13.75 -12.55 -3.62
N TYR A 162 -12.54 -12.48 -4.14
CA TYR A 162 -12.26 -12.50 -5.57
C TYR A 162 -10.95 -13.25 -5.85
N SER A 163 -10.92 -14.01 -6.92
CA SER A 163 -9.71 -14.72 -7.34
C SER A 163 -9.47 -14.51 -8.83
N THR A 164 -8.20 -14.38 -9.20
CA THR A 164 -7.84 -14.15 -10.60
C THR A 164 -6.47 -14.77 -10.93
N PRO A 165 -6.35 -15.44 -12.07
CA PRO A 165 -5.04 -15.75 -12.65
C PRO A 165 -4.36 -14.47 -13.11
N ILE A 166 -3.04 -14.50 -13.16
CA ILE A 166 -2.18 -13.42 -13.65
C ILE A 166 -1.31 -13.97 -14.77
N GLY A 167 -1.16 -13.20 -15.84
CA GLY A 167 -0.31 -13.58 -16.95
C GLY A 167 -1.00 -13.50 -18.31
N ARG A 168 -0.37 -14.11 -19.30
CA ARG A 168 -0.87 -14.19 -20.67
C ARG A 168 -1.61 -15.52 -20.89
N VAL A 169 -2.59 -15.48 -21.76
CA VAL A 169 -3.23 -16.71 -22.26
C VAL A 169 -2.25 -17.45 -23.15
N ALA A 170 -2.12 -18.76 -22.96
CA ALA A 170 -1.23 -19.60 -23.74
C ALA A 170 -1.60 -19.55 -25.25
N GLY A 171 -0.58 -19.41 -26.10
CA GLY A 171 -0.77 -19.28 -27.54
C GLY A 171 -1.07 -17.86 -28.05
N TYR A 172 -1.08 -16.85 -27.17
CA TYR A 172 -1.28 -15.45 -27.55
C TYR A 172 -0.08 -14.59 -27.14
N GLU A 173 0.50 -13.84 -28.06
CA GLU A 173 1.61 -12.92 -27.77
C GLU A 173 1.18 -11.66 -27.02
N LYS A 174 -0.08 -11.24 -27.19
CA LYS A 174 -0.64 -10.04 -26.57
C LYS A 174 -1.34 -10.34 -25.25
N PRO A 175 -1.37 -9.38 -24.31
CA PRO A 175 -2.11 -9.55 -23.05
C PRO A 175 -3.63 -9.55 -23.28
N LEU A 176 -4.38 -10.19 -22.41
CA LEU A 176 -5.85 -10.25 -22.44
C LEU A 176 -6.51 -8.87 -22.53
N SER A 177 -5.92 -7.85 -21.90
CA SER A 177 -6.40 -6.46 -21.96
C SER A 177 -6.31 -5.83 -23.35
N SER A 178 -5.62 -6.46 -24.30
CA SER A 178 -5.49 -6.01 -25.70
C SER A 178 -6.27 -6.89 -26.68
N PHE A 179 -7.09 -7.80 -26.17
CA PHE A 179 -7.88 -8.69 -27.02
C PHE A 179 -8.98 -7.91 -27.74
N THR A 180 -9.16 -8.23 -29.02
CA THR A 180 -10.31 -7.77 -29.82
C THR A 180 -11.51 -8.68 -29.59
N SER A 181 -12.68 -8.28 -30.05
CA SER A 181 -13.89 -9.14 -30.01
C SER A 181 -13.65 -10.49 -30.67
N ALA A 182 -12.92 -10.53 -31.79
CA ALA A 182 -12.58 -11.79 -32.47
C ALA A 182 -11.66 -12.70 -31.62
N ASP A 183 -10.70 -12.13 -30.89
CA ASP A 183 -9.87 -12.90 -29.97
C ASP A 183 -10.70 -13.46 -28.80
N MET A 184 -11.61 -12.66 -28.25
CA MET A 184 -12.52 -13.08 -27.18
C MET A 184 -13.42 -14.23 -27.65
N GLU A 185 -14.02 -14.11 -28.86
CA GLU A 185 -14.84 -15.16 -29.46
C GLU A 185 -14.06 -16.46 -29.67
N SER A 186 -12.80 -16.36 -30.14
CA SER A 186 -11.95 -17.53 -30.37
C SER A 186 -11.61 -18.32 -29.11
N LEU A 187 -11.66 -17.68 -27.93
CA LEU A 187 -11.47 -18.29 -26.62
C LEU A 187 -12.79 -18.68 -25.91
N GLY A 188 -13.93 -18.48 -26.58
CA GLY A 188 -15.23 -18.68 -25.92
C GLY A 188 -15.55 -17.62 -24.86
N LEU A 189 -14.81 -16.50 -24.77
CA LEU A 189 -15.04 -15.43 -23.80
C LEU A 189 -16.23 -14.56 -24.23
N THR A 190 -17.38 -15.18 -24.43
CA THR A 190 -18.65 -14.55 -24.76
C THR A 190 -19.71 -14.93 -23.73
N LYS A 191 -20.70 -14.05 -23.56
CA LYS A 191 -21.75 -14.27 -22.57
C LYS A 191 -22.52 -15.58 -22.80
N GLY A 192 -22.46 -16.50 -21.83
CA GLY A 192 -23.18 -17.76 -21.86
C GLY A 192 -22.47 -18.89 -22.61
N SER A 193 -21.22 -18.72 -23.01
CA SER A 193 -20.41 -19.78 -23.56
C SER A 193 -19.56 -20.44 -22.47
N ASP A 194 -19.33 -21.72 -22.62
CA ASP A 194 -18.33 -22.45 -21.83
C ASP A 194 -16.93 -22.01 -22.25
N ILE A 195 -16.05 -21.88 -21.27
CA ILE A 195 -14.64 -21.52 -21.48
C ILE A 195 -13.73 -22.66 -21.09
N ASP A 196 -12.66 -22.83 -21.86
CA ASP A 196 -11.62 -23.82 -21.58
C ASP A 196 -10.30 -23.34 -22.17
N PHE A 197 -9.43 -22.73 -21.35
CA PHE A 197 -8.13 -22.29 -21.79
C PHE A 197 -7.12 -22.22 -20.64
N SER A 198 -5.83 -22.16 -21.00
CA SER A 198 -4.73 -22.07 -20.05
C SER A 198 -3.96 -20.78 -20.19
N PHE A 199 -3.34 -20.34 -19.10
CA PHE A 199 -2.33 -19.29 -19.10
C PHE A 199 -0.92 -19.89 -19.33
N GLU A 200 0.04 -19.08 -19.81
CA GLU A 200 1.45 -19.49 -19.95
C GLU A 200 2.05 -19.99 -18.64
N SER A 201 1.56 -19.53 -17.51
CA SER A 201 1.95 -19.99 -16.17
C SER A 201 1.58 -21.45 -15.90
N GLY A 202 0.65 -22.05 -16.67
CA GLY A 202 0.06 -23.35 -16.45
C GLY A 202 -1.25 -23.32 -15.67
N VAL A 203 -1.72 -22.16 -15.24
CA VAL A 203 -3.06 -22.02 -14.65
C VAL A 203 -4.09 -22.30 -15.74
N HIS A 204 -5.04 -23.20 -15.45
CA HIS A 204 -6.11 -23.61 -16.37
C HIS A 204 -7.45 -23.11 -15.84
N ILE A 205 -8.32 -22.64 -16.72
CA ILE A 205 -9.68 -22.20 -16.43
C ILE A 205 -10.65 -22.97 -17.32
N SER A 206 -11.69 -23.53 -16.72
CA SER A 206 -12.80 -24.15 -17.43
C SER A 206 -14.13 -23.87 -16.70
N GLY A 207 -15.20 -23.69 -17.43
CA GLY A 207 -16.55 -23.46 -16.86
C GLY A 207 -17.55 -22.97 -17.87
#